data_6cd3c6d76fd0d87df1cf795c69319e14
#
_entry.id   6cd3c6d76fd0d87df1cf795c69319e14
#
_cell.length_a   1.000
_cell.length_b   1.000
_cell.length_c   1.000
_cell.angle_alpha   90.00
_cell.angle_beta   90.00
_cell.angle_gamma   90.00
#
_symmetry.space_group_name_H-M   'P 1'
#
loop_
_entity.id
_entity.type
_entity.pdbx_description
1 polymer ?
#
loop_
_entity_poly.entity_id
_entity_poly.type
_entity_poly.pdbx_seq_one_letter_code
_entity_poly.pdbx_strand_id
1 'polypeptide(L)'
;MITVHYIGDSTVARNNIHSYPQTGMSQGLPLYLKESVRVVSYAKNGRSTKSFLDEGRFAPVEAAMEPGDFLFIQFGHNDEKPDEARHTDPDTTFQENLHLFIRAARQTGAYPVLLTPIARRLFDEKGNFLPGSHGAYPAAMKQAAADAGVPVIDLTEKTERFLAELGDEPSKPLFVWPVDNTHLKYEGAVKMAGFVAEGLRELGGIYADLLAGPDEGAHQ
;
A
#
# COMPACT_ATOMS: atom_id res chain seq x y z
N MET A 1 -0.85 -3.75 -22.70
CA MET A 1 -0.97 -4.38 -21.35
C MET A 1 -0.80 -3.25 -20.37
N ILE A 2 -1.74 -3.07 -19.44
CA ILE A 2 -1.64 -2.02 -18.41
C ILE A 2 -0.70 -2.51 -17.30
N THR A 3 0.20 -1.63 -16.84
CA THR A 3 1.08 -1.94 -15.70
C THR A 3 0.68 -1.11 -14.48
N VAL A 4 0.52 -1.77 -13.34
CA VAL A 4 0.45 -1.15 -12.01
C VAL A 4 1.86 -1.18 -11.42
N HIS A 5 2.54 -0.03 -11.41
CA HIS A 5 3.80 0.17 -10.70
C HIS A 5 3.49 0.42 -9.23
N TYR A 6 3.89 -0.47 -8.34
CA TYR A 6 3.56 -0.36 -6.92
C TYR A 6 4.81 -0.03 -6.11
N ILE A 7 4.88 1.19 -5.59
CA ILE A 7 5.93 1.66 -4.69
C ILE A 7 5.44 1.66 -3.24
N GLY A 8 6.35 1.41 -2.31
CA GLY A 8 5.99 1.33 -0.89
C GLY A 8 7.06 0.65 -0.04
N ASP A 9 6.64 0.25 1.13
CA ASP A 9 7.45 -0.40 2.16
C ASP A 9 7.28 -1.93 2.20
N SER A 10 7.56 -2.53 3.37
CA SER A 10 7.52 -3.98 3.58
C SER A 10 6.14 -4.61 3.49
N THR A 11 5.07 -3.82 3.68
CA THR A 11 3.68 -4.31 3.57
C THR A 11 3.24 -4.49 2.12
N VAL A 12 3.95 -3.84 1.19
CA VAL A 12 3.74 -3.93 -0.26
C VAL A 12 4.77 -4.84 -0.92
N ALA A 13 6.01 -4.85 -0.44
CA ALA A 13 7.17 -5.43 -1.11
C ALA A 13 6.96 -6.89 -1.51
N ARG A 14 7.43 -7.23 -2.73
CA ARG A 14 7.53 -8.63 -3.15
C ARG A 14 8.64 -9.32 -2.36
N ASN A 15 8.25 -10.25 -1.50
CA ASN A 15 9.15 -11.04 -0.69
C ASN A 15 9.44 -12.41 -1.32
N ASN A 16 10.54 -13.03 -0.93
CA ASN A 16 10.99 -14.32 -1.44
C ASN A 16 11.24 -15.30 -0.28
N ILE A 17 11.79 -16.48 -0.60
CA ILE A 17 12.02 -17.54 0.39
C ILE A 17 12.89 -17.10 1.59
N HIS A 18 13.80 -16.13 1.40
CA HIS A 18 14.66 -15.65 2.49
C HIS A 18 13.94 -14.78 3.52
N SER A 19 12.78 -14.23 3.18
CA SER A 19 11.91 -13.46 4.08
C SER A 19 10.61 -14.19 4.44
N TYR A 20 10.50 -15.48 4.09
CA TYR A 20 9.34 -16.30 4.45
C TYR A 20 9.12 -16.32 5.98
N PRO A 21 7.89 -16.20 6.49
CA PRO A 21 6.60 -16.22 5.75
C PRO A 21 6.09 -14.83 5.31
N GLN A 22 6.90 -13.77 5.40
CA GLN A 22 6.48 -12.42 5.03
C GLN A 22 6.08 -12.34 3.56
N THR A 23 4.89 -11.79 3.32
CA THR A 23 4.31 -11.58 1.99
C THR A 23 3.75 -10.17 1.90
N GLY A 24 4.04 -9.44 0.83
CA GLY A 24 3.49 -8.10 0.64
C GLY A 24 2.24 -8.10 -0.24
N MET A 25 1.41 -7.07 -0.09
CA MET A 25 0.13 -6.96 -0.82
C MET A 25 0.29 -6.97 -2.34
N SER A 26 1.43 -6.51 -2.87
CA SER A 26 1.71 -6.59 -4.32
C SER A 26 1.72 -8.03 -4.86
N GLN A 27 1.89 -9.02 -3.99
CA GLN A 27 1.86 -10.45 -4.35
C GLN A 27 0.42 -11.01 -4.36
N GLY A 28 -0.48 -10.45 -3.53
CA GLY A 28 -1.89 -10.84 -3.50
C GLY A 28 -2.76 -10.07 -4.50
N LEU A 29 -2.35 -8.86 -4.89
CA LEU A 29 -3.16 -7.99 -5.74
C LEU A 29 -3.50 -8.58 -7.12
N PRO A 30 -2.61 -9.32 -7.81
CA PRO A 30 -2.94 -9.95 -9.08
C PRO A 30 -4.17 -10.88 -9.06
N LEU A 31 -4.52 -11.45 -7.89
CA LEU A 31 -5.70 -12.31 -7.74
C LEU A 31 -7.04 -11.57 -7.96
N TYR A 32 -7.02 -10.25 -7.92
CA TYR A 32 -8.19 -9.38 -8.06
C TYR A 32 -8.24 -8.63 -9.38
N LEU A 33 -7.16 -8.69 -10.17
CA LEU A 33 -7.02 -7.91 -11.40
C LEU A 33 -7.25 -8.78 -12.64
N LYS A 34 -7.62 -8.14 -13.74
CA LYS A 34 -7.69 -8.79 -15.06
C LYS A 34 -6.32 -9.34 -15.46
N GLU A 35 -6.29 -10.42 -16.20
CA GLU A 35 -5.03 -11.00 -16.75
C GLU A 35 -4.25 -10.01 -17.63
N SER A 36 -4.93 -9.02 -18.22
CA SER A 36 -4.32 -7.95 -19.00
C SER A 36 -3.62 -6.87 -18.15
N VAL A 37 -3.71 -6.95 -16.83
CA VAL A 37 -3.11 -6.01 -15.87
C VAL A 37 -1.94 -6.67 -15.15
N ARG A 38 -0.76 -6.12 -15.29
CA ARG A 38 0.46 -6.59 -14.62
C ARG A 38 0.79 -5.73 -13.40
N VAL A 39 1.11 -6.37 -12.28
CA VAL A 39 1.65 -5.67 -11.09
C VAL A 39 3.17 -5.81 -11.05
N VAL A 40 3.88 -4.68 -11.02
CA VAL A 40 5.33 -4.61 -10.83
C VAL A 40 5.62 -3.91 -9.51
N SER A 41 6.13 -4.66 -8.53
CA SER A 41 6.48 -4.11 -7.22
C SER A 41 7.91 -3.60 -7.21
N TYR A 42 8.06 -2.31 -6.93
CA TYR A 42 9.34 -1.66 -6.64
C TYR A 42 9.52 -1.40 -5.14
N ALA A 43 8.51 -1.76 -4.35
CA ALA A 43 8.53 -1.57 -2.90
C ALA A 43 9.71 -2.30 -2.25
N LYS A 44 10.21 -1.74 -1.14
CA LYS A 44 11.36 -2.29 -0.43
C LYS A 44 11.14 -2.23 1.08
N ASN A 45 11.39 -3.38 1.73
CA ASN A 45 11.30 -3.49 3.18
C ASN A 45 12.07 -2.38 3.90
N GLY A 46 11.43 -1.74 4.88
CA GLY A 46 12.04 -0.72 5.72
C GLY A 46 12.17 0.69 5.10
N ARG A 47 11.59 0.95 3.91
CA ARG A 47 11.71 2.26 3.26
C ARG A 47 10.55 3.16 3.60
N SER A 48 10.88 4.41 3.94
CA SER A 48 9.99 5.56 3.97
C SER A 48 9.99 6.25 2.60
N THR A 49 9.13 7.25 2.40
CA THR A 49 9.18 8.10 1.20
C THR A 49 10.57 8.72 1.03
N LYS A 50 11.16 9.24 2.13
CA LYS A 50 12.49 9.84 2.16
C LYS A 50 13.57 8.84 1.73
N SER A 51 13.70 7.72 2.43
CA SER A 51 14.77 6.76 2.13
C SER A 51 14.59 6.09 0.76
N PHE A 52 13.36 5.97 0.27
CA PHE A 52 13.10 5.48 -1.09
C PHE A 52 13.65 6.43 -2.15
N LEU A 53 13.50 7.75 -1.94
CA LEU A 53 14.06 8.79 -2.81
C LEU A 53 15.59 8.89 -2.67
N ASP A 54 16.09 8.98 -1.45
CA ASP A 54 17.53 9.16 -1.15
C ASP A 54 18.38 8.01 -1.70
N GLU A 55 17.84 6.79 -1.74
CA GLU A 55 18.50 5.61 -2.31
C GLU A 55 18.34 5.51 -3.85
N GLY A 56 17.73 6.50 -4.50
CA GLY A 56 17.52 6.50 -5.96
C GLY A 56 16.55 5.43 -6.46
N ARG A 57 15.71 4.87 -5.57
CA ARG A 57 14.79 3.76 -5.91
C ARG A 57 13.63 4.18 -6.81
N PHE A 58 13.33 5.46 -6.86
CA PHE A 58 12.26 5.97 -7.71
C PHE A 58 12.67 6.12 -9.19
N ALA A 59 13.92 6.40 -9.47
CA ALA A 59 14.39 6.59 -10.85
C ALA A 59 14.06 5.41 -11.81
N PRO A 60 14.26 4.12 -11.44
CA PRO A 60 13.85 3.01 -12.31
C PRO A 60 12.32 2.88 -12.46
N VAL A 61 11.53 3.35 -11.49
CA VAL A 61 10.06 3.39 -11.59
C VAL A 61 9.64 4.41 -12.63
N GLU A 62 10.17 5.63 -12.51
CA GLU A 62 9.92 6.73 -13.42
C GLU A 62 10.29 6.37 -14.87
N ALA A 63 11.44 5.73 -15.05
CA ALA A 63 11.91 5.28 -16.38
C ALA A 63 11.06 4.15 -16.99
N ALA A 64 10.31 3.40 -16.17
CA ALA A 64 9.52 2.26 -16.63
C ALA A 64 8.04 2.58 -16.85
N MET A 65 7.54 3.72 -16.34
CA MET A 65 6.16 4.13 -16.51
C MET A 65 5.87 4.56 -17.96
N GLU A 66 4.76 4.12 -18.49
CA GLU A 66 4.24 4.48 -19.81
C GLU A 66 2.87 5.18 -19.69
N PRO A 67 2.45 5.96 -20.70
CA PRO A 67 1.11 6.55 -20.71
C PRO A 67 0.03 5.48 -20.57
N GLY A 68 -0.91 5.70 -19.62
CA GLY A 68 -1.98 4.76 -19.33
C GLY A 68 -1.67 3.75 -18.22
N ASP A 69 -0.43 3.68 -17.74
CA ASP A 69 -0.07 2.89 -16.55
C ASP A 69 -0.60 3.53 -15.26
N PHE A 70 -0.50 2.80 -14.17
CA PHE A 70 -0.88 3.28 -12.84
C PHE A 70 0.34 3.27 -11.90
N LEU A 71 0.47 4.34 -11.10
CA LEU A 71 1.42 4.37 -9.98
C LEU A 71 0.66 4.29 -8.66
N PHE A 72 0.73 3.13 -7.99
CA PHE A 72 0.21 2.95 -6.64
C PHE A 72 1.29 3.31 -5.62
N ILE A 73 0.96 4.21 -4.68
CA ILE A 73 1.90 4.81 -3.74
C ILE A 73 1.42 4.52 -2.32
N GLN A 74 2.14 3.68 -1.58
CA GLN A 74 1.81 3.33 -0.20
C GLN A 74 3.03 3.42 0.71
N PHE A 75 3.04 4.42 1.58
CA PHE A 75 4.08 4.65 2.59
C PHE A 75 3.44 5.09 3.92
N GLY A 76 4.25 5.27 4.96
CA GLY A 76 3.86 5.73 6.28
C GLY A 76 4.51 4.93 7.41
N HIS A 77 4.54 3.58 7.30
CA HIS A 77 5.10 2.71 8.35
C HIS A 77 6.54 3.02 8.77
N ASN A 78 7.33 3.58 7.86
CA ASN A 78 8.72 3.92 8.12
C ASN A 78 8.94 5.43 8.21
N ASP A 79 8.09 6.24 7.60
CA ASP A 79 8.11 7.69 7.67
C ASP A 79 7.92 8.18 9.13
N GLU A 80 7.13 7.46 9.91
CA GLU A 80 6.89 7.72 11.35
C GLU A 80 8.07 7.34 12.26
N LYS A 81 9.10 6.65 11.76
CA LYS A 81 10.24 6.22 12.58
C LYS A 81 11.11 7.43 12.95
N PRO A 82 11.64 7.48 14.20
CA PRO A 82 12.35 8.66 14.68
C PRO A 82 13.79 8.80 14.13
N ASP A 83 14.29 7.80 13.42
CA ASP A 83 15.65 7.87 12.87
C ASP A 83 15.72 8.76 11.62
N GLU A 84 16.80 9.55 11.53
CA GLU A 84 17.04 10.54 10.49
C GLU A 84 16.97 9.96 9.06
N ALA A 85 17.36 8.72 8.88
CA ALA A 85 17.39 8.08 7.55
C ALA A 85 15.99 7.86 6.98
N ARG A 86 14.95 7.72 7.83
CA ARG A 86 13.59 7.40 7.41
C ARG A 86 12.56 8.47 7.74
N HIS A 87 12.79 9.20 8.83
CA HIS A 87 11.82 10.15 9.35
C HIS A 87 11.44 11.21 8.32
N THR A 88 10.15 11.46 8.21
CA THR A 88 9.55 12.61 7.53
C THR A 88 8.56 13.30 8.46
N ASP A 89 8.40 14.59 8.31
CA ASP A 89 7.33 15.32 9.00
C ASP A 89 6.03 15.16 8.18
N PRO A 90 4.90 14.75 8.81
CA PRO A 90 3.65 14.48 8.09
C PRO A 90 3.07 15.73 7.42
N ASP A 91 3.27 16.92 7.99
CA ASP A 91 2.67 18.15 7.49
C ASP A 91 3.52 18.84 6.41
N THR A 92 4.77 18.42 6.23
CA THR A 92 5.72 19.01 5.26
C THR A 92 6.38 17.94 4.37
N THR A 93 7.51 17.38 4.78
CA THR A 93 8.38 16.54 3.94
C THR A 93 7.72 15.26 3.44
N PHE A 94 6.80 14.68 4.20
CA PHE A 94 6.03 13.52 3.74
C PHE A 94 5.14 13.88 2.54
N GLN A 95 4.39 14.97 2.65
CA GLN A 95 3.52 15.45 1.57
C GLN A 95 4.33 15.91 0.35
N GLU A 96 5.46 16.60 0.57
CA GLU A 96 6.37 17.01 -0.51
C GLU A 96 6.85 15.81 -1.34
N ASN A 97 7.25 14.73 -0.67
CA ASN A 97 7.67 13.50 -1.32
C ASN A 97 6.52 12.83 -2.09
N LEU A 98 5.30 12.78 -1.52
CA LEU A 98 4.12 12.28 -2.21
C LEU A 98 3.82 13.10 -3.48
N HIS A 99 3.88 14.43 -3.39
CA HIS A 99 3.70 15.30 -4.55
C HIS A 99 4.76 15.10 -5.63
N LEU A 100 5.99 14.73 -5.25
CA LEU A 100 7.04 14.39 -6.22
C LEU A 100 6.64 13.14 -7.02
N PHE A 101 6.23 12.07 -6.35
CA PHE A 101 5.77 10.85 -7.04
C PHE A 101 4.55 11.11 -7.94
N ILE A 102 3.57 11.89 -7.45
CA ILE A 102 2.38 12.26 -8.22
C ILE A 102 2.74 13.03 -9.49
N ARG A 103 3.62 14.04 -9.37
CA ARG A 103 4.06 14.84 -10.54
C ARG A 103 4.76 13.99 -11.57
N ALA A 104 5.68 13.11 -11.14
CA ALA A 104 6.41 12.23 -12.04
C ALA A 104 5.45 11.28 -12.80
N ALA A 105 4.48 10.66 -12.12
CA ALA A 105 3.48 9.83 -12.77
C ALA A 105 2.68 10.61 -13.83
N ARG A 106 2.23 11.82 -13.50
CA ARG A 106 1.49 12.67 -14.46
C ARG A 106 2.32 13.09 -15.66
N GLN A 107 3.61 13.36 -15.47
CA GLN A 107 4.52 13.73 -16.56
C GLN A 107 4.73 12.61 -17.56
N THR A 108 4.66 11.35 -17.12
CA THR A 108 4.72 10.18 -18.00
C THR A 108 3.35 9.79 -18.58
N GLY A 109 2.26 10.45 -18.17
CA GLY A 109 0.89 10.10 -18.56
C GLY A 109 0.32 8.90 -17.78
N ALA A 110 0.94 8.52 -16.67
CA ALA A 110 0.44 7.49 -15.76
C ALA A 110 -0.54 8.08 -14.73
N TYR A 111 -1.39 7.22 -14.17
CA TYR A 111 -2.42 7.57 -13.19
C TYR A 111 -1.92 7.29 -11.74
N PRO A 112 -1.59 8.32 -10.95
CA PRO A 112 -1.21 8.12 -9.54
C PRO A 112 -2.44 7.84 -8.67
N VAL A 113 -2.29 6.87 -7.75
CA VAL A 113 -3.26 6.53 -6.72
C VAL A 113 -2.52 6.44 -5.39
N LEU A 114 -2.96 7.22 -4.39
CA LEU A 114 -2.43 7.12 -3.04
C LEU A 114 -3.19 6.03 -2.26
N LEU A 115 -2.46 5.27 -1.44
CA LEU A 115 -3.02 4.26 -0.56
C LEU A 115 -2.49 4.52 0.85
N THR A 116 -3.37 4.82 1.80
CA THR A 116 -2.92 5.02 3.19
C THR A 116 -2.33 3.72 3.75
N PRO A 117 -1.37 3.78 4.72
CA PRO A 117 -0.77 2.58 5.27
C PRO A 117 -1.83 1.68 5.92
N ILE A 118 -1.67 0.35 5.80
CA ILE A 118 -2.54 -0.59 6.51
C ILE A 118 -2.32 -0.50 8.02
N ALA A 119 -3.36 -0.72 8.81
CA ALA A 119 -3.25 -0.70 10.27
C ALA A 119 -2.30 -1.81 10.78
N ARG A 120 -1.56 -1.50 11.86
CA ARG A 120 -0.85 -2.52 12.62
C ARG A 120 -1.85 -3.33 13.45
N ARG A 121 -1.59 -4.60 13.62
CA ARG A 121 -2.38 -5.48 14.48
C ARG A 121 -2.05 -5.18 15.95
N LEU A 122 -2.64 -4.15 16.52
CA LEU A 122 -2.44 -3.76 17.90
C LEU A 122 -3.73 -4.04 18.71
N PHE A 123 -3.59 -4.83 19.77
CA PHE A 123 -4.67 -5.14 20.70
C PHE A 123 -4.16 -4.96 22.12
N ASP A 124 -5.06 -4.52 23.03
CA ASP A 124 -4.77 -4.45 24.45
C ASP A 124 -4.86 -5.86 25.10
N GLU A 125 -4.53 -5.94 26.39
CA GLU A 125 -4.58 -7.19 27.17
C GLU A 125 -6.00 -7.79 27.28
N LYS A 126 -7.03 -7.01 26.99
CA LYS A 126 -8.44 -7.43 26.99
C LYS A 126 -8.92 -7.87 25.61
N GLY A 127 -8.06 -7.78 24.60
CA GLY A 127 -8.39 -8.11 23.21
C GLY A 127 -9.13 -7.01 22.47
N ASN A 128 -9.13 -5.76 22.95
CA ASN A 128 -9.70 -4.64 22.21
C ASN A 128 -8.67 -4.09 21.21
N PHE A 129 -9.11 -3.85 19.99
CA PHE A 129 -8.25 -3.23 18.95
C PHE A 129 -7.88 -1.79 19.33
N LEU A 130 -6.62 -1.43 19.10
CA LEU A 130 -6.06 -0.10 19.34
C LEU A 130 -5.84 0.60 17.99
N PRO A 131 -6.72 1.53 17.58
CA PRO A 131 -6.59 2.26 16.31
C PRO A 131 -5.49 3.33 16.36
N GLY A 132 -5.23 3.97 15.21
CA GLY A 132 -4.34 5.12 15.13
C GLY A 132 -2.86 4.78 15.13
N SER A 133 -2.49 3.59 14.70
CA SER A 133 -1.09 3.10 14.72
C SER A 133 -0.10 3.92 13.89
N HIS A 134 -0.57 4.85 13.03
CA HIS A 134 0.25 5.67 12.14
C HIS A 134 0.13 7.17 12.41
N GLY A 135 -0.47 7.58 13.55
CA GLY A 135 -0.56 8.99 13.92
C GLY A 135 -1.16 9.88 12.82
N ALA A 136 -0.46 10.94 12.45
CA ALA A 136 -0.93 11.92 11.46
C ALA A 136 -0.74 11.50 9.98
N TYR A 137 0.06 10.47 9.69
CA TYR A 137 0.44 10.15 8.30
C TYR A 137 -0.74 9.79 7.37
N PRO A 138 -1.77 9.04 7.81
CA PRO A 138 -2.94 8.78 6.95
C PRO A 138 -3.69 10.06 6.58
N ALA A 139 -3.86 10.98 7.53
CA ALA A 139 -4.50 12.28 7.30
C ALA A 139 -3.67 13.15 6.35
N ALA A 140 -2.35 13.19 6.55
CA ALA A 140 -1.41 13.92 5.69
C ALA A 140 -1.42 13.38 4.25
N MET A 141 -1.50 12.06 4.05
CA MET A 141 -1.62 11.47 2.72
C MET A 141 -2.95 11.84 2.04
N LYS A 142 -4.05 11.82 2.78
CA LYS A 142 -5.37 12.26 2.27
C LYS A 142 -5.36 13.74 1.89
N GLN A 143 -4.68 14.58 2.67
CA GLN A 143 -4.50 16.00 2.35
C GLN A 143 -3.69 16.17 1.06
N ALA A 144 -2.54 15.50 0.92
CA ALA A 144 -1.73 15.54 -0.30
C ALA A 144 -2.52 15.06 -1.55
N ALA A 145 -3.38 14.06 -1.38
CA ALA A 145 -4.27 13.60 -2.45
C ALA A 145 -5.26 14.68 -2.87
N ALA A 146 -5.89 15.34 -1.89
CA ALA A 146 -6.86 16.42 -2.13
C ALA A 146 -6.19 17.61 -2.82
N ASP A 147 -5.03 18.06 -2.34
CA ASP A 147 -4.28 19.19 -2.90
C ASP A 147 -3.84 18.93 -4.35
N ALA A 148 -3.47 17.68 -4.64
CA ALA A 148 -3.07 17.29 -5.99
C ALA A 148 -4.26 16.91 -6.88
N GLY A 149 -5.49 16.75 -6.35
CA GLY A 149 -6.63 16.24 -7.10
C GLY A 149 -6.39 14.84 -7.65
N VAL A 150 -5.88 13.92 -6.81
CA VAL A 150 -5.66 12.50 -7.16
C VAL A 150 -6.48 11.61 -6.23
N PRO A 151 -6.87 10.40 -6.66
CA PRO A 151 -7.61 9.49 -5.80
C PRO A 151 -6.75 8.97 -4.65
N VAL A 152 -7.42 8.69 -3.52
CA VAL A 152 -6.85 8.00 -2.37
C VAL A 152 -7.75 6.84 -1.96
N ILE A 153 -7.16 5.69 -1.69
CA ILE A 153 -7.81 4.54 -1.06
C ILE A 153 -7.41 4.54 0.42
N ASP A 154 -8.38 4.74 1.31
CA ASP A 154 -8.14 4.76 2.75
C ASP A 154 -8.02 3.32 3.31
N LEU A 155 -6.85 2.72 3.11
CA LEU A 155 -6.58 1.38 3.66
C LEU A 155 -6.47 1.40 5.18
N THR A 156 -6.08 2.51 5.79
CA THR A 156 -6.03 2.63 7.26
C THR A 156 -7.41 2.40 7.84
N GLU A 157 -8.42 3.15 7.38
CA GLU A 157 -9.80 3.00 7.84
C GLU A 157 -10.35 1.59 7.59
N LYS A 158 -10.17 1.07 6.36
CA LYS A 158 -10.68 -0.27 5.98
C LYS A 158 -10.06 -1.37 6.85
N THR A 159 -8.76 -1.29 7.12
CA THR A 159 -8.06 -2.33 7.88
C THR A 159 -8.24 -2.18 9.39
N GLU A 160 -8.38 -0.97 9.93
CA GLU A 160 -8.76 -0.75 11.33
C GLU A 160 -10.14 -1.34 11.64
N ARG A 161 -11.14 -1.02 10.80
CA ARG A 161 -12.48 -1.59 10.93
C ARG A 161 -12.45 -3.12 10.87
N PHE A 162 -11.75 -3.67 9.87
CA PHE A 162 -11.62 -5.11 9.72
C PHE A 162 -10.98 -5.78 10.94
N LEU A 163 -9.87 -5.24 11.47
CA LEU A 163 -9.20 -5.81 12.63
C LEU A 163 -10.04 -5.70 13.91
N ALA A 164 -10.76 -4.59 14.09
CA ALA A 164 -11.67 -4.40 15.21
C ALA A 164 -12.84 -5.42 15.19
N GLU A 165 -13.39 -5.69 14.00
CA GLU A 165 -14.48 -6.66 13.82
C GLU A 165 -13.99 -8.11 13.93
N LEU A 166 -12.80 -8.42 13.39
CA LEU A 166 -12.22 -9.77 13.39
C LEU A 166 -11.78 -10.20 14.81
N GLY A 167 -11.20 -9.26 15.56
CA GLY A 167 -10.68 -9.52 16.91
C GLY A 167 -9.25 -10.05 16.96
N ASP A 168 -8.69 -10.13 18.17
CA ASP A 168 -7.29 -10.47 18.43
C ASP A 168 -6.92 -11.87 17.90
N GLU A 169 -7.52 -12.92 18.45
CA GLU A 169 -7.14 -14.31 18.14
C GLU A 169 -7.33 -14.66 16.65
N PRO A 170 -8.47 -14.36 15.99
CA PRO A 170 -8.67 -14.68 14.59
C PRO A 170 -7.77 -13.90 13.63
N SER A 171 -7.23 -12.74 14.06
CA SER A 171 -6.33 -11.93 13.21
C SER A 171 -4.88 -12.42 13.21
N LYS A 172 -4.45 -13.20 14.21
CA LYS A 172 -3.06 -13.69 14.33
C LYS A 172 -2.55 -14.45 13.10
N PRO A 173 -3.32 -15.33 12.45
CA PRO A 173 -2.85 -16.05 11.26
C PRO A 173 -2.51 -15.16 10.06
N LEU A 174 -3.07 -13.95 9.98
CA LEU A 174 -2.85 -13.03 8.88
C LEU A 174 -1.49 -12.32 8.95
N PHE A 175 -0.88 -12.28 10.13
CA PHE A 175 0.37 -11.56 10.40
C PHE A 175 1.51 -12.53 10.72
N VAL A 176 2.75 -12.03 10.73
CA VAL A 176 3.95 -12.80 11.10
C VAL A 176 4.00 -12.94 12.65
N TRP A 177 2.84 -13.17 13.24
CA TRP A 177 2.68 -13.44 14.67
C TRP A 177 3.36 -14.76 15.06
N PRO A 178 4.04 -14.86 16.23
CA PRO A 178 4.19 -13.83 17.28
C PRO A 178 5.41 -12.91 17.10
N VAL A 179 6.12 -12.96 15.95
CA VAL A 179 7.34 -12.20 15.73
C VAL A 179 7.06 -10.70 15.67
N ASP A 180 6.02 -10.30 14.94
CA ASP A 180 5.58 -8.90 14.89
C ASP A 180 4.08 -8.76 14.53
N ASN A 181 3.58 -7.51 14.66
CA ASN A 181 2.19 -7.12 14.46
C ASN A 181 1.96 -6.34 13.15
N THR A 182 2.95 -6.28 12.28
CA THR A 182 2.94 -5.41 11.10
C THR A 182 3.01 -6.19 9.80
N HIS A 183 3.96 -7.14 9.73
CA HIS A 183 4.22 -7.88 8.51
C HIS A 183 3.16 -8.97 8.29
N LEU A 184 2.75 -9.10 7.04
CA LEU A 184 1.70 -10.03 6.63
C LEU A 184 2.28 -11.39 6.25
N LYS A 185 1.51 -12.44 6.51
CA LYS A 185 1.64 -13.73 5.83
C LYS A 185 0.82 -13.72 4.53
N TYR A 186 0.86 -14.82 3.79
CA TYR A 186 0.18 -14.92 2.49
C TYR A 186 -1.32 -14.57 2.58
N GLU A 187 -2.06 -15.18 3.51
CA GLU A 187 -3.48 -14.95 3.69
C GLU A 187 -3.77 -13.49 4.05
N GLY A 188 -2.91 -12.90 4.89
CA GLY A 188 -2.99 -11.49 5.24
C GLY A 188 -2.75 -10.59 4.03
N ALA A 189 -1.72 -10.89 3.23
CA ALA A 189 -1.40 -10.12 2.02
C ALA A 189 -2.54 -10.18 1.00
N VAL A 190 -3.15 -11.36 0.78
CA VAL A 190 -4.32 -11.52 -0.08
C VAL A 190 -5.51 -10.72 0.47
N LYS A 191 -5.79 -10.83 1.78
CA LYS A 191 -6.91 -10.09 2.40
C LYS A 191 -6.74 -8.58 2.26
N MET A 192 -5.54 -8.05 2.54
CA MET A 192 -5.27 -6.60 2.43
C MET A 192 -5.31 -6.13 0.97
N ALA A 193 -4.83 -6.94 0.02
CA ALA A 193 -4.99 -6.68 -1.41
C ALA A 193 -6.47 -6.63 -1.84
N GLY A 194 -7.34 -7.41 -1.20
CA GLY A 194 -8.79 -7.34 -1.38
C GLY A 194 -9.36 -5.96 -1.03
N PHE A 195 -8.85 -5.27 -0.01
CA PHE A 195 -9.24 -3.89 0.31
C PHE A 195 -8.75 -2.89 -0.73
N VAL A 196 -7.59 -3.13 -1.36
CA VAL A 196 -7.17 -2.34 -2.52
C VAL A 196 -8.16 -2.51 -3.66
N ALA A 197 -8.55 -3.74 -3.99
CA ALA A 197 -9.54 -4.02 -5.04
C ALA A 197 -10.93 -3.41 -4.73
N GLU A 198 -11.35 -3.45 -3.46
CA GLU A 198 -12.57 -2.76 -3.01
C GLU A 198 -12.49 -1.26 -3.25
N GLY A 199 -11.36 -0.63 -2.84
CA GLY A 199 -11.14 0.80 -3.08
C GLY A 199 -11.11 1.16 -4.58
N LEU A 200 -10.52 0.34 -5.43
CA LEU A 200 -10.55 0.56 -6.89
C LEU A 200 -11.98 0.49 -7.44
N ARG A 201 -12.81 -0.40 -6.92
CA ARG A 201 -14.23 -0.49 -7.29
C ARG A 201 -15.02 0.75 -6.86
N GLU A 202 -14.76 1.26 -5.65
CA GLU A 202 -15.37 2.48 -5.12
C GLU A 202 -14.97 3.73 -5.93
N LEU A 203 -13.72 3.80 -6.42
CA LEU A 203 -13.27 4.88 -7.29
C LEU A 203 -13.98 4.87 -8.66
N GLY A 204 -14.36 3.69 -9.15
CA GLY A 204 -15.06 3.55 -10.43
C GLY A 204 -14.20 3.84 -11.66
N GLY A 205 -14.82 3.94 -12.84
CA GLY A 205 -14.17 4.29 -14.10
C GLY A 205 -12.92 3.45 -14.38
N ILE A 206 -11.84 4.11 -14.84
CA ILE A 206 -10.58 3.45 -15.22
C ILE A 206 -9.95 2.64 -14.08
N TYR A 207 -10.25 2.96 -12.81
CA TYR A 207 -9.74 2.24 -11.64
C TYR A 207 -10.46 0.91 -11.45
N ALA A 208 -11.79 0.91 -11.55
CA ALA A 208 -12.60 -0.31 -11.51
C ALA A 208 -12.34 -1.20 -12.74
N ASP A 209 -11.98 -0.62 -13.88
CA ASP A 209 -11.66 -1.35 -15.12
C ASP A 209 -10.41 -2.24 -14.99
N LEU A 210 -9.58 -2.04 -13.97
CA LEU A 210 -8.45 -2.92 -13.65
C LEU A 210 -8.90 -4.26 -13.09
N LEU A 211 -10.09 -4.33 -12.48
CA LEU A 211 -10.56 -5.50 -11.72
C LEU A 211 -11.06 -6.62 -12.64
N ALA A 212 -10.75 -7.85 -12.27
CA ALA A 212 -11.36 -9.04 -12.87
C ALA A 212 -12.88 -9.02 -12.68
N GLY A 213 -13.59 -9.50 -13.70
CA GLY A 213 -15.04 -9.73 -13.60
C GLY A 213 -15.35 -10.89 -12.64
N PRO A 214 -16.61 -11.02 -12.20
CA PRO A 214 -17.02 -12.09 -11.29
C PRO A 214 -16.76 -13.50 -11.85
N ASP A 215 -16.65 -13.66 -13.17
CA ASP A 215 -16.43 -14.93 -13.85
C ASP A 215 -14.94 -15.22 -14.15
N GLU A 216 -14.04 -14.23 -14.05
CA GLU A 216 -12.60 -14.38 -14.35
C GLU A 216 -11.78 -14.88 -13.14
N GLY A 217 -12.30 -14.77 -11.90
CA GLY A 217 -11.61 -15.12 -10.66
C GLY A 217 -11.76 -16.56 -10.17
N ALA A 218 -12.49 -17.41 -10.88
CA ALA A 218 -12.85 -18.76 -10.42
C ALA A 218 -11.88 -19.88 -10.85
N HIS A 219 -10.76 -19.56 -11.47
CA HIS A 219 -9.85 -20.57 -12.07
C HIS A 219 -8.39 -20.50 -11.56
N GLN A 220 -8.16 -20.14 -10.26
CA GLN A 220 -6.83 -20.32 -9.66
C GLN A 220 -6.89 -20.99 -8.30
#